data_70128630bae4bc43bf16fe47c34ee689
#
_entry.id   70128630bae4bc43bf16fe47c34ee689
#
_cell.length_a   1.000
_cell.length_b   1.000
_cell.length_c   1.000
_cell.angle_alpha   90.00
_cell.angle_beta   90.00
_cell.angle_gamma   90.00
#
_symmetry.space_group_name_H-M   'P 1'
#
loop_
_entity.id
_entity.type
_entity.pdbx_description
1 polymer ?
#
loop_
_entity_poly.entity_id
_entity_poly.type
_entity_poly.pdbx_seq_one_letter_code
_entity_poly.pdbx_strand_id
1 'polypeptide(L)'
;MNQFKGKLIVFSAPSGSGKTTIVRHLLNQEKFQLEFSISATSREARGNEKDREDYYFISAKEFKNKIKLDEFLEWEEVYIDNFYGTLKTEVERIWAKGKHVIFDIDVAGGLRIKKKFPERTLAVFVKPPDINELIIRLKQRGEESPEKIAMRVAKAPTEMATAPQFDTIILNDDLTTALNDAENLVNDFLNK
;
A
#
# COMPACT_ATOMS: atom_id res chain seq x y z
N MET A 1 7.39 6.47 30.02
CA MET A 1 6.20 6.91 29.28
C MET A 1 5.88 5.83 28.24
N ASN A 2 4.68 5.27 28.24
CA ASN A 2 4.30 4.34 27.17
C ASN A 2 4.25 5.10 25.85
N GLN A 3 5.17 4.77 24.95
CA GLN A 3 5.20 5.36 23.62
C GLN A 3 3.93 4.92 22.86
N PHE A 4 3.20 5.88 22.30
CA PHE A 4 2.04 5.57 21.45
C PHE A 4 2.49 4.64 20.33
N LYS A 5 1.83 3.51 20.26
CA LYS A 5 1.99 2.55 19.17
C LYS A 5 0.68 2.45 18.43
N GLY A 6 0.55 3.24 17.37
CA GLY A 6 -0.65 3.30 16.55
C GLY A 6 -0.98 1.99 15.85
N LYS A 7 -2.14 1.96 15.20
CA LYS A 7 -2.57 0.87 14.34
C LYS A 7 -1.99 1.03 12.93
N LEU A 8 -2.01 -0.06 12.17
CA LEU A 8 -1.50 -0.15 10.80
C LEU A 8 -2.69 -0.49 9.89
N ILE A 9 -2.97 0.31 8.89
CA ILE A 9 -4.04 0.11 7.93
C ILE A 9 -3.40 -0.14 6.57
N VAL A 10 -3.53 -1.34 6.05
CA VAL A 10 -2.92 -1.78 4.80
C VAL A 10 -3.99 -1.96 3.75
N PHE A 11 -3.85 -1.23 2.66
CA PHE A 11 -4.61 -1.45 1.45
C PHE A 11 -3.71 -2.09 0.40
N SER A 12 -4.14 -3.21 -0.14
CA SER A 12 -3.46 -3.91 -1.22
C SER A 12 -4.43 -4.28 -2.34
N ALA A 13 -3.95 -4.30 -3.57
CA ALA A 13 -4.77 -4.58 -4.74
C ALA A 13 -3.89 -4.79 -5.97
N PRO A 14 -4.44 -5.40 -7.04
CA PRO A 14 -3.88 -5.29 -8.37
C PRO A 14 -3.81 -3.84 -8.84
N SER A 15 -2.83 -3.55 -9.70
CA SER A 15 -2.71 -2.21 -10.29
C SER A 15 -3.96 -1.84 -11.08
N GLY A 16 -4.49 -0.63 -10.87
CA GLY A 16 -5.73 -0.18 -11.52
C GLY A 16 -7.02 -0.44 -10.73
N SER A 17 -6.97 -1.11 -9.59
CA SER A 17 -8.15 -1.42 -8.75
C SER A 17 -8.75 -0.21 -8.01
N GLY A 18 -8.13 0.99 -8.07
CA GLY A 18 -8.62 2.19 -7.37
C GLY A 18 -8.14 2.33 -5.93
N LYS A 19 -7.21 1.49 -5.47
CA LYS A 19 -6.63 1.49 -4.13
C LYS A 19 -6.16 2.88 -3.67
N THR A 20 -5.34 3.55 -4.48
CA THR A 20 -4.78 4.88 -4.16
C THR A 20 -5.87 5.94 -3.97
N THR A 21 -6.98 5.86 -4.71
CA THR A 21 -8.12 6.76 -4.54
C THR A 21 -8.76 6.59 -3.17
N ILE A 22 -8.98 5.34 -2.74
CA ILE A 22 -9.52 5.02 -1.41
C ILE A 22 -8.57 5.49 -0.31
N VAL A 23 -7.27 5.20 -0.44
CA VAL A 23 -6.27 5.63 0.56
C VAL A 23 -6.22 7.15 0.69
N ARG A 24 -6.23 7.89 -0.42
CA ARG A 24 -6.26 9.37 -0.40
C ARG A 24 -7.53 9.91 0.23
N HIS A 25 -8.67 9.29 -0.04
CA HIS A 25 -9.93 9.66 0.60
C HIS A 25 -9.86 9.52 2.12
N LEU A 26 -9.36 8.40 2.62
CA LEU A 26 -9.21 8.15 4.06
C LEU A 26 -8.21 9.11 4.73
N LEU A 27 -7.13 9.47 4.05
CA LEU A 27 -6.15 10.44 4.53
C LEU A 27 -6.75 11.85 4.74
N ASN A 28 -7.76 12.21 3.94
CA ASN A 28 -8.47 13.48 4.07
C ASN A 28 -9.48 13.49 5.24
N GLN A 29 -9.71 12.35 5.89
CA GLN A 29 -10.61 12.24 7.04
C GLN A 29 -9.84 12.47 8.34
N GLU A 30 -9.77 13.71 8.83
CA GLU A 30 -9.02 14.08 10.04
C GLU A 30 -9.38 13.24 11.27
N LYS A 31 -10.63 12.77 11.36
CA LYS A 31 -11.14 11.92 12.45
C LYS A 31 -10.33 10.65 12.67
N PHE A 32 -9.68 10.13 11.64
CA PHE A 32 -8.92 8.87 11.70
C PHE A 32 -7.46 9.05 12.15
N GLN A 33 -6.96 10.27 12.21
CA GLN A 33 -5.56 10.57 12.57
C GLN A 33 -4.55 9.70 11.81
N LEU A 34 -4.77 9.54 10.48
CA LEU A 34 -3.92 8.75 9.60
C LEU A 34 -2.75 9.58 9.07
N GLU A 35 -1.62 8.92 8.83
CA GLU A 35 -0.53 9.46 8.04
C GLU A 35 -0.03 8.40 7.06
N PHE A 36 0.26 8.83 5.83
CA PHE A 36 0.74 7.94 4.78
C PHE A 36 2.17 7.48 5.05
N SER A 37 2.42 6.19 4.87
CA SER A 37 3.75 5.61 4.96
C SER A 37 4.46 5.75 3.61
N ILE A 38 5.53 6.53 3.59
CA ILE A 38 6.37 6.70 2.40
C ILE A 38 7.28 5.46 2.29
N SER A 39 7.18 4.74 1.17
CA SER A 39 8.02 3.57 0.91
C SER A 39 9.41 3.99 0.43
N ALA A 40 10.43 3.18 0.72
CA ALA A 40 11.72 3.27 0.08
C ALA A 40 11.73 2.47 -1.23
N THR A 41 12.47 2.93 -2.22
CA THR A 41 12.68 2.20 -3.47
C THR A 41 14.09 2.39 -4.00
N SER A 42 14.60 1.39 -4.73
CA SER A 42 15.92 1.47 -5.38
C SER A 42 15.85 1.85 -6.84
N ARG A 43 14.65 1.98 -7.42
CA ARG A 43 14.52 2.51 -8.79
C ARG A 43 14.73 4.02 -8.81
N GLU A 44 15.08 4.53 -9.96
CA GLU A 44 15.12 5.98 -10.21
C GLU A 44 13.72 6.59 -10.13
N ALA A 45 13.67 7.88 -9.76
CA ALA A 45 12.44 8.67 -9.79
C ALA A 45 11.89 8.78 -11.21
N ARG A 46 10.58 8.80 -11.37
CA ARG A 46 9.89 8.91 -12.66
C ARG A 46 9.20 10.27 -12.74
N GLY A 47 9.35 10.94 -13.87
CA GLY A 47 8.64 12.19 -14.13
C GLY A 47 8.89 13.21 -13.03
N ASN A 48 7.84 13.60 -12.33
CA ASN A 48 7.87 14.63 -11.30
C ASN A 48 7.90 14.04 -9.86
N GLU A 49 8.18 12.73 -9.70
CA GLU A 49 8.30 12.11 -8.36
C GLU A 49 9.44 12.77 -7.56
N LYS A 50 9.18 13.03 -6.28
CA LYS A 50 10.11 13.72 -5.39
C LYS A 50 10.56 12.82 -4.24
N ASP A 51 11.85 12.94 -3.92
CA ASP A 51 12.41 12.25 -2.76
C ASP A 51 11.74 12.72 -1.46
N ARG A 52 11.43 11.77 -0.58
CA ARG A 52 10.75 11.97 0.72
C ARG A 52 9.31 12.49 0.65
N GLU A 53 8.75 12.62 -0.55
CA GLU A 53 7.32 12.92 -0.76
C GLU A 53 6.62 11.69 -1.34
N ASP A 54 7.11 11.19 -2.47
CA ASP A 54 6.55 10.02 -3.15
C ASP A 54 7.22 8.71 -2.69
N TYR A 55 8.56 8.74 -2.60
CA TYR A 55 9.39 7.63 -2.13
C TYR A 55 10.66 8.16 -1.45
N TYR A 56 11.28 7.32 -0.61
CA TYR A 56 12.69 7.45 -0.26
C TYR A 56 13.50 6.77 -1.36
N PHE A 57 14.08 7.55 -2.30
CA PHE A 57 14.91 7.03 -3.38
C PHE A 57 16.32 6.75 -2.86
N ILE A 58 16.69 5.48 -2.80
CA ILE A 58 18.00 5.02 -2.34
C ILE A 58 18.61 4.07 -3.37
N SER A 59 19.95 3.95 -3.38
CA SER A 59 20.58 3.00 -4.31
C SER A 59 20.27 1.54 -3.97
N ALA A 60 20.32 0.65 -4.95
CA ALA A 60 20.15 -0.79 -4.73
C ALA A 60 21.18 -1.35 -3.71
N LYS A 61 22.41 -0.81 -3.71
CA LYS A 61 23.45 -1.15 -2.73
C LYS A 61 23.04 -0.74 -1.31
N GLU A 62 22.52 0.46 -1.15
CA GLU A 62 22.04 0.96 0.14
C GLU A 62 20.83 0.17 0.61
N PHE A 63 19.86 -0.11 -0.30
CA PHE A 63 18.70 -0.93 0.01
C PHE A 63 19.10 -2.31 0.54
N LYS A 64 20.00 -3.00 -0.17
CA LYS A 64 20.55 -4.31 0.25
C LYS A 64 21.27 -4.24 1.61
N ASN A 65 21.97 -3.15 1.90
CA ASN A 65 22.58 -2.95 3.20
C ASN A 65 21.54 -2.80 4.32
N LYS A 66 20.49 -2.00 4.08
CA LYS A 66 19.36 -1.84 5.02
C LYS A 66 18.62 -3.15 5.28
N ILE A 67 18.49 -4.02 4.27
CA ILE A 67 17.96 -5.39 4.45
C ILE A 67 18.83 -6.18 5.44
N LYS A 68 20.17 -6.18 5.26
CA LYS A 68 21.10 -6.89 6.15
C LYS A 68 21.05 -6.39 7.58
N LEU A 69 20.76 -5.11 7.78
CA LEU A 69 20.64 -4.45 9.09
C LEU A 69 19.21 -4.59 9.68
N ASP A 70 18.32 -5.33 9.03
CA ASP A 70 16.91 -5.51 9.42
C ASP A 70 16.18 -4.18 9.65
N GLU A 71 16.47 -3.17 8.84
CA GLU A 71 15.85 -1.83 8.95
C GLU A 71 14.47 -1.76 8.31
N PHE A 72 14.07 -2.75 7.50
CA PHE A 72 12.76 -2.78 6.87
C PHE A 72 11.70 -3.49 7.71
N LEU A 73 10.49 -2.94 7.69
CA LEU A 73 9.29 -3.58 8.17
C LEU A 73 8.88 -4.74 7.25
N GLU A 74 8.88 -4.47 5.97
CA GLU A 74 8.70 -5.39 4.85
C GLU A 74 9.47 -4.87 3.64
N TRP A 75 9.81 -5.73 2.71
CA TRP A 75 10.41 -5.37 1.42
C TRP A 75 10.19 -6.46 0.38
N GLU A 76 10.28 -6.08 -0.90
CA GLU A 76 10.13 -6.96 -2.07
C GLU A 76 11.09 -6.54 -3.17
N GLU A 77 11.71 -7.52 -3.85
CA GLU A 77 12.37 -7.32 -5.14
C GLU A 77 11.36 -7.56 -6.26
N VAL A 78 10.76 -6.48 -6.78
CA VAL A 78 9.70 -6.57 -7.80
C VAL A 78 10.26 -6.89 -9.18
N TYR A 79 11.46 -6.38 -9.48
CA TYR A 79 12.28 -6.69 -10.64
C TYR A 79 13.75 -6.72 -10.21
N ILE A 80 14.62 -7.30 -11.04
CA ILE A 80 16.07 -7.39 -10.75
C ILE A 80 16.59 -6.00 -10.34
N ASP A 81 17.16 -5.90 -9.14
CA ASP A 81 17.69 -4.70 -8.50
C ASP A 81 16.67 -3.55 -8.28
N ASN A 82 15.38 -3.80 -8.51
CA ASN A 82 14.30 -2.86 -8.20
C ASN A 82 13.55 -3.31 -6.94
N PHE A 83 13.95 -2.77 -5.82
CA PHE A 83 13.40 -3.05 -4.50
C PHE A 83 12.38 -1.99 -4.09
N TYR A 84 11.39 -2.42 -3.33
CA TYR A 84 10.45 -1.56 -2.61
C TYR A 84 10.32 -2.07 -1.19
N GLY A 85 10.08 -1.18 -0.25
CA GLY A 85 9.88 -1.60 1.14
C GLY A 85 9.57 -0.44 2.07
N THR A 86 9.05 -0.78 3.24
CA THR A 86 8.73 0.16 4.30
C THR A 86 9.82 0.16 5.36
N LEU A 87 10.43 1.29 5.61
CA LEU A 87 11.41 1.43 6.69
C LEU A 87 10.70 1.38 8.06
N LYS A 88 11.30 0.71 9.05
CA LYS A 88 10.80 0.71 10.44
C LYS A 88 10.76 2.13 11.02
N THR A 89 11.76 2.94 10.70
CA THR A 89 11.86 4.34 11.13
C THR A 89 10.71 5.20 10.59
N GLU A 90 10.15 4.88 9.43
CA GLU A 90 9.00 5.59 8.87
C GLU A 90 7.75 5.36 9.73
N VAL A 91 7.50 4.13 10.14
CA VAL A 91 6.39 3.80 11.05
C VAL A 91 6.58 4.46 12.41
N GLU A 92 7.80 4.42 12.95
CA GLU A 92 8.15 5.07 14.22
C GLU A 92 7.96 6.59 14.15
N ARG A 93 8.33 7.22 13.03
CA ARG A 93 8.13 8.66 12.77
C ARG A 93 6.65 9.04 12.86
N ILE A 94 5.78 8.25 12.25
CA ILE A 94 4.33 8.48 12.24
C ILE A 94 3.75 8.27 13.65
N TRP A 95 4.14 7.19 14.33
CA TRP A 95 3.70 6.92 15.69
C TRP A 95 4.16 7.98 16.69
N ALA A 96 5.35 8.54 16.50
CA ALA A 96 5.84 9.64 17.35
C ALA A 96 4.98 10.91 17.27
N LYS A 97 4.21 11.07 16.17
CA LYS A 97 3.23 12.15 16.00
C LYS A 97 1.84 11.81 16.60
N GLY A 98 1.67 10.64 17.22
CA GLY A 98 0.40 10.17 17.74
C GLY A 98 -0.59 9.73 16.65
N LYS A 99 -0.09 9.38 15.44
CA LYS A 99 -0.94 9.00 14.31
C LYS A 99 -0.86 7.51 14.00
N HIS A 100 -1.90 7.01 13.35
CA HIS A 100 -1.97 5.68 12.77
C HIS A 100 -1.35 5.68 11.37
N VAL A 101 -0.82 4.53 10.92
CA VAL A 101 -0.14 4.41 9.64
C VAL A 101 -1.08 3.82 8.61
N ILE A 102 -1.18 4.46 7.43
CA ILE A 102 -1.87 3.87 6.28
C ILE A 102 -0.88 3.58 5.15
N PHE A 103 -1.02 2.41 4.54
CA PHE A 103 -0.16 1.90 3.48
C PHE A 103 -0.94 1.69 2.18
N ASP A 104 -0.32 2.08 1.07
CA ASP A 104 -0.70 1.76 -0.30
C ASP A 104 0.41 0.89 -0.90
N ILE A 105 0.40 -0.41 -0.63
CA ILE A 105 1.47 -1.34 -1.00
C ILE A 105 0.96 -2.56 -1.76
N ASP A 106 1.89 -3.31 -2.33
CA ASP A 106 1.58 -4.56 -3.02
C ASP A 106 1.03 -5.63 -2.06
N VAL A 107 0.52 -6.70 -2.66
CA VAL A 107 -0.13 -7.79 -1.93
C VAL A 107 0.84 -8.51 -0.98
N ALA A 108 2.06 -8.80 -1.44
CA ALA A 108 3.04 -9.53 -0.65
C ALA A 108 3.51 -8.72 0.55
N GLY A 109 3.79 -7.42 0.36
CA GLY A 109 4.13 -6.49 1.43
C GLY A 109 3.03 -6.37 2.48
N GLY A 110 1.77 -6.23 2.02
CA GLY A 110 0.61 -6.14 2.92
C GLY A 110 0.45 -7.37 3.81
N LEU A 111 0.54 -8.55 3.24
CA LEU A 111 0.46 -9.82 4.00
C LEU A 111 1.64 -10.00 4.97
N ARG A 112 2.84 -9.53 4.63
CA ARG A 112 4.00 -9.55 5.55
C ARG A 112 3.76 -8.65 6.76
N ILE A 113 3.21 -7.44 6.57
CA ILE A 113 2.87 -6.53 7.67
C ILE A 113 1.80 -7.19 8.56
N LYS A 114 0.73 -7.73 7.97
CA LYS A 114 -0.33 -8.44 8.72
C LYS A 114 0.22 -9.59 9.54
N LYS A 115 1.08 -10.41 8.96
CA LYS A 115 1.72 -11.54 9.67
C LYS A 115 2.59 -11.07 10.84
N LYS A 116 3.29 -9.93 10.70
CA LYS A 116 4.20 -9.39 11.72
C LYS A 116 3.46 -8.72 12.87
N PHE A 117 2.30 -8.10 12.60
CA PHE A 117 1.48 -7.37 13.57
C PHE A 117 0.00 -7.74 13.46
N PRO A 118 -0.39 -9.00 13.71
CA PRO A 118 -1.75 -9.50 13.42
C PRO A 118 -2.86 -8.71 14.14
N GLU A 119 -2.64 -8.34 15.40
CA GLU A 119 -3.64 -7.63 16.22
C GLU A 119 -3.71 -6.12 15.96
N ARG A 120 -2.66 -5.56 15.36
CA ARG A 120 -2.54 -4.11 15.11
C ARG A 120 -2.76 -3.72 13.66
N THR A 121 -2.94 -4.69 12.78
CA THR A 121 -3.07 -4.45 11.34
C THR A 121 -4.47 -4.81 10.86
N LEU A 122 -5.11 -3.86 10.20
CA LEU A 122 -6.25 -4.11 9.32
C LEU A 122 -5.70 -4.24 7.89
N ALA A 123 -5.79 -5.43 7.32
CA ALA A 123 -5.38 -5.71 5.95
C ALA A 123 -6.61 -5.78 5.05
N VAL A 124 -6.71 -4.86 4.10
CA VAL A 124 -7.83 -4.70 3.18
C VAL A 124 -7.38 -4.98 1.76
N PHE A 125 -8.09 -5.86 1.07
CA PHE A 125 -7.90 -6.10 -0.35
C PHE A 125 -8.93 -5.32 -1.16
N VAL A 126 -8.49 -4.44 -2.06
CA VAL A 126 -9.40 -3.71 -2.96
C VAL A 126 -9.53 -4.51 -4.27
N LYS A 127 -10.71 -5.09 -4.46
CA LYS A 127 -11.02 -5.95 -5.60
C LYS A 127 -11.70 -5.14 -6.70
N PRO A 128 -11.18 -5.12 -7.95
CA PRO A 128 -11.95 -4.62 -9.09
C PRO A 128 -13.11 -5.58 -9.41
N PRO A 129 -14.17 -5.14 -10.09
CA PRO A 129 -15.29 -6.01 -10.45
C PRO A 129 -14.82 -7.18 -11.34
N ASP A 130 -13.98 -6.90 -12.32
CA ASP A 130 -13.33 -7.89 -13.17
C ASP A 130 -11.99 -7.39 -13.74
N ILE A 131 -11.32 -8.26 -14.52
CA ILE A 131 -10.04 -7.95 -15.15
C ILE A 131 -10.20 -6.96 -16.31
N ASN A 132 -11.34 -6.95 -17.02
CA ASN A 132 -11.56 -6.04 -18.15
C ASN A 132 -11.66 -4.60 -17.65
N GLU A 133 -12.37 -4.38 -16.55
CA GLU A 133 -12.46 -3.08 -15.90
C GLU A 133 -11.08 -2.58 -15.46
N LEU A 134 -10.24 -3.46 -14.95
CA LEU A 134 -8.86 -3.15 -14.60
C LEU A 134 -8.05 -2.68 -15.82
N ILE A 135 -8.18 -3.36 -16.96
CA ILE A 135 -7.55 -2.98 -18.23
C ILE A 135 -8.02 -1.60 -18.68
N ILE A 136 -9.33 -1.34 -18.60
CA ILE A 136 -9.93 -0.06 -18.99
C ILE A 136 -9.33 1.06 -18.13
N ARG A 137 -9.31 0.90 -16.81
CA ARG A 137 -8.78 1.89 -15.87
C ARG A 137 -7.29 2.16 -16.08
N LEU A 138 -6.49 1.13 -16.36
CA LEU A 138 -5.06 1.30 -16.66
C LEU A 138 -4.83 2.07 -17.97
N LYS A 139 -5.61 1.80 -19.01
CA LYS A 139 -5.54 2.53 -20.29
C LYS A 139 -5.96 3.98 -20.14
N GLN A 140 -7.01 4.27 -19.39
CA GLN A 140 -7.53 5.63 -19.17
C GLN A 140 -6.52 6.53 -18.42
N ARG A 141 -5.65 5.98 -17.59
CA ARG A 141 -4.60 6.76 -16.93
C ARG A 141 -3.59 7.37 -17.92
N GLY A 142 -3.37 6.74 -19.07
CA GLY A 142 -2.49 7.26 -20.12
C GLY A 142 -1.01 7.36 -19.76
N GLU A 143 -0.59 6.87 -18.61
CA GLU A 143 0.76 7.04 -18.06
C GLU A 143 1.73 5.91 -18.43
N GLU A 144 1.23 4.83 -19.04
CA GLU A 144 2.02 3.61 -19.24
C GLU A 144 1.96 3.10 -20.68
N SER A 145 3.07 2.49 -21.15
CA SER A 145 3.08 1.83 -22.45
C SER A 145 2.21 0.57 -22.46
N PRO A 146 1.72 0.14 -23.64
CA PRO A 146 0.92 -1.09 -23.78
C PRO A 146 1.59 -2.33 -23.16
N GLU A 147 2.92 -2.45 -23.28
CA GLU A 147 3.70 -3.55 -22.73
C GLU A 147 3.67 -3.56 -21.20
N LYS A 148 3.77 -2.39 -20.57
CA LYS A 148 3.67 -2.26 -19.10
C LYS A 148 2.27 -2.60 -18.61
N ILE A 149 1.24 -2.16 -19.34
CA ILE A 149 -0.16 -2.53 -19.03
C ILE A 149 -0.33 -4.04 -19.12
N ALA A 150 0.18 -4.69 -20.19
CA ALA A 150 0.11 -6.14 -20.35
C ALA A 150 0.80 -6.90 -19.20
N MET A 151 1.98 -6.44 -18.77
CA MET A 151 2.70 -7.02 -17.62
C MET A 151 1.89 -6.92 -16.32
N ARG A 152 1.24 -5.79 -16.06
CA ARG A 152 0.39 -5.60 -14.87
C ARG A 152 -0.85 -6.48 -14.90
N VAL A 153 -1.50 -6.53 -16.04
CA VAL A 153 -2.68 -7.38 -16.25
C VAL A 153 -2.34 -8.86 -16.08
N ALA A 154 -1.19 -9.30 -16.55
CA ALA A 154 -0.72 -10.68 -16.38
C ALA A 154 -0.52 -11.08 -14.90
N LYS A 155 -0.17 -10.13 -14.02
CA LYS A 155 -0.04 -10.37 -12.58
C LYS A 155 -1.38 -10.40 -11.83
N ALA A 156 -2.39 -9.71 -12.36
CA ALA A 156 -3.66 -9.52 -11.67
C ALA A 156 -4.35 -10.83 -11.21
N PRO A 157 -4.43 -11.91 -12.00
CA PRO A 157 -5.04 -13.17 -11.54
C PRO A 157 -4.35 -13.75 -10.30
N THR A 158 -3.02 -13.72 -10.26
CA THR A 158 -2.23 -14.21 -9.11
C THR A 158 -2.48 -13.34 -7.87
N GLU A 159 -2.48 -12.01 -8.03
CA GLU A 159 -2.77 -11.08 -6.95
C GLU A 159 -4.21 -11.23 -6.45
N MET A 160 -5.19 -11.39 -7.34
CA MET A 160 -6.60 -11.63 -7.01
C MET A 160 -6.79 -12.94 -6.21
N ALA A 161 -6.05 -13.98 -6.52
CA ALA A 161 -6.11 -15.26 -5.82
C ALA A 161 -5.68 -15.14 -4.35
N THR A 162 -4.96 -14.08 -3.96
CA THR A 162 -4.55 -13.85 -2.56
C THR A 162 -5.60 -13.13 -1.73
N ALA A 163 -6.65 -12.59 -2.34
CA ALA A 163 -7.69 -11.81 -1.64
C ALA A 163 -8.25 -12.49 -0.38
N PRO A 164 -8.49 -13.84 -0.34
CA PRO A 164 -8.97 -14.50 0.86
C PRO A 164 -7.99 -14.51 2.06
N GLN A 165 -6.74 -14.08 1.88
CA GLN A 165 -5.74 -14.01 2.95
C GLN A 165 -5.78 -12.67 3.71
N PHE A 166 -6.57 -11.71 3.23
CA PHE A 166 -6.78 -10.41 3.86
C PHE A 166 -7.94 -10.48 4.86
N ASP A 167 -7.97 -9.54 5.82
CA ASP A 167 -9.04 -9.49 6.82
C ASP A 167 -10.39 -9.18 6.18
N THR A 168 -10.39 -8.40 5.10
CA THR A 168 -11.61 -8.03 4.38
C THR A 168 -11.32 -7.67 2.92
N ILE A 169 -12.37 -7.72 2.10
CA ILE A 169 -12.34 -7.39 0.68
C ILE A 169 -13.34 -6.27 0.43
N ILE A 170 -12.89 -5.17 -0.15
CA ILE A 170 -13.76 -4.11 -0.69
C ILE A 170 -13.88 -4.32 -2.19
N LEU A 171 -15.09 -4.54 -2.68
CA LEU A 171 -15.38 -4.54 -4.11
C LEU A 171 -15.48 -3.08 -4.60
N ASN A 172 -14.58 -2.67 -5.48
CA ASN A 172 -14.59 -1.33 -6.08
C ASN A 172 -15.23 -1.36 -7.47
N ASP A 173 -16.52 -1.69 -7.49
CA ASP A 173 -17.41 -1.58 -8.64
C ASP A 173 -18.00 -0.16 -8.71
N ASP A 174 -18.64 0.28 -7.65
CA ASP A 174 -19.04 1.68 -7.43
C ASP A 174 -18.08 2.37 -6.43
N LEU A 175 -17.48 3.48 -6.84
CA LEU A 175 -16.49 4.18 -6.05
C LEU A 175 -17.08 4.73 -4.73
N THR A 176 -18.30 5.27 -4.78
CA THR A 176 -18.94 5.88 -3.60
C THR A 176 -19.19 4.83 -2.53
N THR A 177 -19.68 3.66 -2.92
CA THR A 177 -19.86 2.51 -2.04
C THR A 177 -18.53 2.05 -1.45
N ALA A 178 -17.50 1.89 -2.29
CA ALA A 178 -16.18 1.47 -1.83
C ALA A 178 -15.52 2.45 -0.85
N LEU A 179 -15.73 3.76 -1.02
CA LEU A 179 -15.24 4.78 -0.09
C LEU A 179 -15.97 4.69 1.26
N ASN A 180 -17.29 4.53 1.27
CA ASN A 180 -18.09 4.38 2.49
C ASN A 180 -17.71 3.09 3.24
N ASP A 181 -17.55 1.98 2.53
CA ASP A 181 -17.12 0.71 3.13
C ASP A 181 -15.73 0.85 3.77
N ALA A 182 -14.80 1.52 3.10
CA ALA A 182 -13.47 1.77 3.63
C ALA A 182 -13.50 2.63 4.90
N GLU A 183 -14.32 3.70 4.93
CA GLU A 183 -14.48 4.53 6.12
C GLU A 183 -15.05 3.72 7.29
N ASN A 184 -16.10 2.94 7.08
CA ASN A 184 -16.71 2.11 8.11
C ASN A 184 -15.71 1.11 8.68
N LEU A 185 -14.99 0.39 7.82
CA LEU A 185 -13.99 -0.60 8.22
C LEU A 185 -12.87 0.02 9.06
N VAL A 186 -12.34 1.17 8.62
CA VAL A 186 -11.27 1.88 9.35
C VAL A 186 -11.81 2.40 10.69
N ASN A 187 -13.00 2.98 10.70
CA ASN A 187 -13.62 3.46 11.92
C ASN A 187 -13.79 2.34 12.95
N ASP A 188 -14.36 1.21 12.55
CA ASP A 188 -14.59 0.07 13.41
C ASP A 188 -13.27 -0.52 13.94
N PHE A 189 -12.24 -0.56 13.09
CA PHE A 189 -10.94 -1.06 13.50
C PHE A 189 -10.24 -0.12 14.48
N LEU A 190 -10.30 1.19 14.26
CA LEU A 190 -9.65 2.16 15.14
C LEU A 190 -10.30 2.25 16.52
N ASN A 191 -11.59 1.96 16.64
CA ASN A 191 -12.36 2.02 17.89
C ASN A 191 -12.37 0.71 18.71
N LYS A 192 -11.77 -0.37 18.22
CA LYS A 192 -11.52 -1.61 18.96
C LYS A 192 -10.24 -1.50 19.79
#